data_bc11a4ac60880ac64343994735b23acd
#
_entry.id   bc11a4ac60880ac64343994735b23acd
#
_cell.length_a   1.000
_cell.length_b   1.000
_cell.length_c   1.000
_cell.angle_alpha   90.00
_cell.angle_beta   90.00
_cell.angle_gamma   90.00
#
_symmetry.space_group_name_H-M   'P 1'
#
loop_
_entity.id
_entity.type
_entity.pdbx_description
1 polymer ?
#
loop_
_entity_poly.entity_id
_entity_poly.type
_entity_poly.pdbx_seq_one_letter_code
_entity_poly.pdbx_strand_id
1 'polypeptide(L)' 'NVIVEALAENVHEVWAQSRIQQGWVYGPERNEKLKQHPGLVPYAKLDEVEKDYDRHTAISTLKLITKLGFTIVPKENP' A
#
# COMPACT_ATOMS: atom_id res chain seq x y z
N ASN A 1 -13.35 -5.59 2.52
CA ASN A 1 -13.34 -6.12 1.17
C ASN A 1 -11.97 -6.71 0.85
N VAL A 2 -11.97 -7.97 0.43
CA VAL A 2 -10.73 -8.74 0.19
C VAL A 2 -9.86 -8.08 -0.88
N ILE A 3 -10.46 -7.57 -1.95
CA ILE A 3 -9.71 -6.92 -3.03
C ILE A 3 -9.07 -5.62 -2.53
N VAL A 4 -9.80 -4.82 -1.78
CA VAL A 4 -9.29 -3.56 -1.23
C VAL A 4 -8.11 -3.83 -0.29
N GLU A 5 -8.23 -4.81 0.60
CA GLU A 5 -7.14 -5.15 1.52
C GLU A 5 -5.90 -5.66 0.78
N ALA A 6 -6.07 -6.52 -0.22
CA ALA A 6 -4.95 -7.03 -1.02
C ALA A 6 -4.24 -5.89 -1.77
N LEU A 7 -5.00 -4.97 -2.35
CA LEU A 7 -4.44 -3.82 -3.05
C LEU A 7 -3.75 -2.86 -2.07
N ALA A 8 -4.34 -2.63 -0.92
CA ALA A 8 -3.76 -1.76 0.11
C ALA A 8 -2.41 -2.32 0.60
N GLU A 9 -2.35 -3.61 0.85
CA GLU A 9 -1.10 -4.26 1.21
C GLU A 9 -0.05 -4.10 0.11
N ASN A 10 -0.44 -4.26 -1.14
CA ASN A 10 0.48 -4.08 -2.28
C ASN A 10 0.97 -2.64 -2.38
N VAL A 11 0.10 -1.66 -2.19
CA VAL A 11 0.49 -0.25 -2.17
C VAL A 11 1.60 -0.03 -1.14
N HIS A 12 1.42 -0.56 0.06
CA HIS A 12 2.40 -0.44 1.13
C HIS A 12 3.73 -1.14 0.77
N GLU A 13 3.65 -2.36 0.24
CA GLU A 13 4.84 -3.13 -0.11
C GLU A 13 5.66 -2.45 -1.21
N VAL A 14 5.02 -1.92 -2.23
CA VAL A 14 5.71 -1.19 -3.30
C VAL A 14 6.41 0.04 -2.75
N TRP A 15 5.74 0.81 -1.89
CA TRP A 15 6.34 1.96 -1.24
C TRP A 15 7.55 1.54 -0.40
N ALA A 16 7.39 0.51 0.43
CA ALA A 16 8.46 0.05 1.32
C ALA A 16 9.68 -0.44 0.55
N GLN A 17 9.48 -1.22 -0.51
CA GLN A 17 10.57 -1.71 -1.34
C GLN A 17 11.33 -0.56 -2.00
N SER A 18 10.62 0.45 -2.48
CA SER A 18 11.24 1.63 -3.07
C SER A 18 12.15 2.34 -2.05
N ARG A 19 11.68 2.49 -0.82
CA ARG A 19 12.47 3.12 0.25
C ARG A 19 13.68 2.27 0.61
N ILE A 20 13.50 0.97 0.75
CA ILE A 20 14.59 0.05 1.09
C ILE A 20 15.68 0.10 0.03
N GLN A 21 15.31 0.14 -1.26
CA GLN A 21 16.28 0.27 -2.36
C GLN A 21 17.07 1.58 -2.30
N GLN A 22 16.46 2.63 -1.74
CA GLN A 22 17.11 3.92 -1.55
C GLN A 22 17.96 3.98 -0.27
N GLY A 23 18.05 2.87 0.46
CA GLY A 23 18.85 2.78 1.68
C GLY A 23 18.11 3.10 2.97
N TRP A 24 16.78 3.22 2.91
CA TRP A 24 15.99 3.47 4.12
C TRP A 24 15.84 2.19 4.95
N VAL A 25 15.76 2.38 6.25
CA VAL A 25 15.55 1.30 7.22
C VAL A 25 14.48 1.71 8.23
N TYR A 26 13.96 0.75 8.96
CA TYR A 26 13.03 1.04 10.05
C TYR A 26 13.71 1.89 11.12
N GLY A 27 12.97 2.84 11.66
CA GLY A 27 13.36 3.62 12.82
C GLY A 27 12.11 4.10 13.53
N PRO A 28 12.20 4.40 14.84
CA PRO A 28 11.01 4.78 15.62
C PRO A 28 10.40 6.11 15.21
N GLU A 29 11.19 6.96 14.54
CA GLU A 29 10.74 8.25 14.04
C GLU A 29 11.27 8.47 12.63
N ARG A 30 10.54 9.25 11.84
CA ARG A 30 10.99 9.62 10.52
C ARG A 30 12.23 10.50 10.63
N ASN A 31 13.32 10.10 9.98
CA ASN A 31 14.59 10.81 10.00
C ASN A 31 15.21 10.79 8.61
N GLU A 32 15.17 11.94 7.93
CA GLU A 32 15.68 12.04 6.56
C GLU A 32 17.20 11.85 6.48
N LYS A 33 17.95 12.31 7.47
CA LYS A 33 19.41 12.18 7.49
C LYS A 33 19.86 10.74 7.64
N LEU A 34 19.21 10.01 8.53
CA LEU A 34 19.53 8.61 8.79
C LEU A 34 18.77 7.65 7.90
N LYS A 35 17.84 8.18 7.10
CA LYS A 35 16.94 7.38 6.25
C LYS A 35 16.21 6.33 7.07
N GLN A 36 15.53 6.79 8.11
CA GLN A 36 14.71 5.94 8.98
C GLN A 36 13.25 6.31 8.88
N HIS A 37 12.38 5.31 8.90
CA HIS A 37 10.95 5.54 8.81
C HIS A 37 10.20 4.47 9.60
N PRO A 38 9.25 4.86 10.47
CA PRO A 38 8.50 3.90 11.29
C PRO A 38 7.52 3.05 10.49
N GLY A 39 7.19 3.45 9.26
CA GLY A 39 6.31 2.69 8.38
C GLY A 39 6.97 1.52 7.66
N LEU A 40 8.30 1.34 7.79
CA LEU A 40 9.01 0.23 7.16
C LEU A 40 8.84 -1.05 7.96
N VAL A 41 7.59 -1.48 8.07
CA VAL A 41 7.14 -2.71 8.72
C VAL A 41 6.14 -3.39 7.80
N PRO A 42 5.82 -4.68 7.99
CA PRO A 42 4.78 -5.33 7.20
C PRO A 42 3.43 -4.61 7.36
N TYR A 43 2.63 -4.61 6.31
CA TYR A 43 1.31 -3.96 6.30
C TYR A 43 0.48 -4.31 7.54
N ALA A 44 0.48 -5.59 7.95
CA ALA A 44 -0.27 -6.05 9.10
C ALA A 44 0.13 -5.37 10.42
N LYS A 45 1.33 -4.81 10.49
CA LYS A 45 1.85 -4.13 11.68
C LYS A 45 1.53 -2.64 11.70
N LEU A 46 1.02 -2.09 10.61
CA LEU A 46 0.61 -0.68 10.57
C LEU A 46 -0.63 -0.47 11.44
N ASP A 47 -0.78 0.76 11.96
CA ASP A 47 -2.04 1.11 12.64
C ASP A 47 -3.15 1.34 11.61
N GLU A 48 -4.39 1.45 12.09
CA GLU A 48 -5.55 1.56 11.20
C GLU A 48 -5.52 2.85 10.38
N VAL A 49 -4.99 3.94 10.92
CA VAL A 49 -4.89 5.22 10.19
C VAL A 49 -3.98 5.05 8.98
N GLU A 50 -2.82 4.42 9.16
CA GLU A 50 -1.88 4.17 8.08
C GLU A 50 -2.45 3.21 7.04
N LYS A 51 -3.11 2.13 7.49
CA LYS A 51 -3.78 1.20 6.57
C LYS A 51 -4.87 1.89 5.77
N ASP A 52 -5.59 2.85 6.38
CA ASP A 52 -6.66 3.57 5.69
C ASP A 52 -6.14 4.45 4.56
N TYR A 53 -4.95 5.03 4.69
CA TYR A 53 -4.32 5.73 3.57
C TYR A 53 -4.14 4.81 2.37
N ASP A 54 -3.65 3.60 2.62
CA ASP A 54 -3.41 2.62 1.57
C ASP A 54 -4.73 2.11 0.99
N ARG A 55 -5.74 1.89 1.84
CA ARG A 55 -7.09 1.51 1.41
C ARG A 55 -7.72 2.58 0.52
N HIS A 56 -7.56 3.85 0.91
CA HIS A 56 -8.09 4.97 0.14
C HIS A 56 -7.45 5.02 -1.25
N THR A 57 -6.15 4.83 -1.34
CA THR A 57 -5.42 4.78 -2.60
C THR A 57 -5.94 3.64 -3.47
N ALA A 58 -6.14 2.46 -2.89
CA ALA A 58 -6.67 1.31 -3.60
C ALA A 58 -8.08 1.58 -4.14
N ILE A 59 -8.96 2.13 -3.32
CA ILE A 59 -10.34 2.45 -3.73
C ILE A 59 -10.34 3.49 -4.85
N SER A 60 -9.50 4.51 -4.74
CA SER A 60 -9.39 5.56 -5.77
C SER A 60 -8.96 4.97 -7.11
N THR A 61 -8.02 4.02 -7.10
CA THR A 61 -7.58 3.33 -8.31
C THR A 61 -8.73 2.52 -8.93
N LEU A 62 -9.46 1.77 -8.12
CA LEU A 62 -10.60 1.00 -8.61
C LEU A 62 -11.69 1.89 -9.21
N LYS A 63 -11.97 3.01 -8.58
CA LYS A 63 -12.93 3.99 -9.11
C LYS A 63 -12.49 4.56 -10.45
N LEU A 64 -11.21 4.83 -10.61
CA LEU A 64 -10.68 5.33 -11.87
C LEU A 64 -10.81 4.30 -12.98
N ILE A 65 -10.50 3.05 -12.72
CA ILE A 65 -10.64 1.96 -13.68
C ILE A 65 -12.09 1.87 -14.16
N THR A 66 -13.05 1.93 -13.25
CA THR A 66 -14.48 1.91 -13.57
C THR A 66 -14.87 3.12 -14.39
N LYS A 67 -14.39 4.31 -14.02
CA LYS A 67 -14.65 5.55 -14.74
C LYS A 67 -14.14 5.51 -16.18
N LEU A 68 -13.05 4.80 -16.42
CA LEU A 68 -12.47 4.64 -17.75
C LEU A 68 -13.24 3.63 -18.62
N GLY A 69 -14.29 3.02 -18.09
CA GLY A 69 -15.16 2.13 -18.86
C GLY A 69 -14.85 0.63 -18.70
N PHE A 70 -14.00 0.28 -17.71
CA PHE A 70 -13.68 -1.11 -17.45
C PHE A 70 -14.52 -1.66 -16.31
N THR A 71 -14.77 -2.95 -16.36
CA THR A 71 -15.43 -3.68 -15.28
C THR A 71 -14.45 -4.70 -14.72
N ILE A 72 -14.37 -4.77 -13.41
CA ILE A 72 -13.51 -5.73 -12.72
C ILE A 72 -14.38 -6.93 -12.36
N VAL A 73 -14.04 -8.09 -12.92
CA VAL A 73 -14.76 -9.33 -12.67
C VAL A 73 -13.80 -10.40 -12.20
N PRO A 74 -14.26 -11.33 -11.35
CA PRO A 74 -13.43 -12.45 -10.94
C PRO A 74 -13.01 -13.29 -12.15
N LYS A 75 -11.79 -13.78 -12.10
CA LYS A 75 -11.31 -14.71 -13.12
C LYS A 75 -12.05 -16.04 -12.97
N GLU A 76 -12.54 -16.57 -14.09
CA GLU A 76 -13.18 -17.87 -14.06
C GLU A 76 -12.15 -18.97 -13.81
N ASN A 77 -12.52 -19.90 -12.95
CA ASN A 77 -11.72 -21.10 -12.74
C ASN A 77 -12.09 -22.13 -13.81
N PRO A 78 -11.08 -22.71 -14.48
CA PRO A 78 -11.33 -23.75 -15.47
C PRO A 78 -11.88 -25.02 -14.84
#